data_da505651f51fe453cf5f2cb749ae698d
#
_entry.id   da505651f51fe453cf5f2cb749ae698d
#
_cell.length_a   1.000
_cell.length_b   1.000
_cell.length_c   1.000
_cell.angle_alpha   90.00
_cell.angle_beta   90.00
_cell.angle_gamma   90.00
#
_symmetry.space_group_name_H-M   'P 1'
#
loop_
_entity.id
_entity.type
_entity.pdbx_description
1 polymer ?
#
loop_
_entity_poly.entity_id
_entity_poly.type
_entity_poly.pdbx_seq_one_letter_code
_entity_poly.pdbx_strand_id
1 'polypeptide(L)'
;DMTSSLVGSEMCIRDRFIFIALWSIIVYYPMAHMVWGSGGFLASIGSVDFAGGNVVHISSGVSALVLAIILGRRRGYEHTTYRIHNIPFVVLGASLLWFGWFGFNAGSALKADGLAAHAFMTSAISAAAALLSWMAIDVIKTGKPTLVGSSTGLVVGLVAITPGAGFVPIWASLIIGILVSPICYFGVALVKKKLKIDDALDAFGCHGIGGIWGGIATG
;
A
#
# COMPACT_ATOMS: atom_id res chain seq x y z
N ASP A 1 -36.35 2.30 -10.81
CA ASP A 1 -34.87 2.41 -10.95
C ASP A 1 -34.08 2.12 -9.68
N MET A 2 -34.69 2.10 -8.47
CA MET A 2 -34.06 1.64 -7.25
C MET A 2 -33.75 0.13 -7.29
N THR A 3 -34.56 -0.68 -7.89
CA THR A 3 -34.36 -2.13 -8.02
C THR A 3 -33.16 -2.47 -8.93
N SER A 4 -32.95 -1.75 -10.02
CA SER A 4 -31.83 -1.96 -10.92
C SER A 4 -30.49 -1.56 -10.28
N SER A 5 -30.48 -0.54 -9.41
CA SER A 5 -29.26 -0.14 -8.68
C SER A 5 -28.90 -1.11 -7.55
N LEU A 6 -29.91 -1.70 -6.88
CA LEU A 6 -29.69 -2.73 -5.86
C LEU A 6 -29.16 -4.02 -6.47
N VAL A 7 -29.75 -4.48 -7.58
CA VAL A 7 -29.25 -5.66 -8.31
C VAL A 7 -27.85 -5.45 -8.82
N GLY A 8 -27.50 -4.26 -9.32
CA GLY A 8 -26.15 -3.91 -9.74
C GLY A 8 -25.14 -3.98 -8.58
N SER A 9 -25.50 -3.47 -7.38
CA SER A 9 -24.63 -3.52 -6.20
C SER A 9 -24.46 -4.93 -5.65
N GLU A 10 -25.51 -5.75 -5.65
CA GLU A 10 -25.45 -7.16 -5.23
C GLU A 10 -24.58 -8.00 -6.17
N MET A 11 -24.69 -7.81 -7.48
CA MET A 11 -23.80 -8.44 -8.45
C MET A 11 -22.34 -8.07 -8.22
N CYS A 12 -22.03 -6.81 -7.99
CA CYS A 12 -20.67 -6.37 -7.69
C CYS A 12 -20.12 -6.99 -6.40
N ILE A 13 -20.95 -7.16 -5.38
CA ILE A 13 -20.55 -7.81 -4.12
C ILE A 13 -20.26 -9.29 -4.38
N ARG A 14 -21.15 -10.02 -5.04
CA ARG A 14 -20.97 -11.42 -5.39
C ARG A 14 -19.69 -11.67 -6.18
N ASP A 15 -19.49 -10.89 -7.24
CA ASP A 15 -18.35 -11.04 -8.13
C ASP A 15 -17.04 -10.74 -7.40
N ARG A 16 -17.05 -9.79 -6.46
CA ARG A 16 -15.92 -9.50 -5.58
C ARG A 16 -15.60 -10.66 -4.65
N PHE A 17 -16.61 -11.32 -4.06
CA PHE A 17 -16.38 -12.51 -3.24
C PHE A 17 -15.75 -13.64 -4.04
N ILE A 18 -16.23 -13.92 -5.23
CA ILE A 18 -15.67 -14.94 -6.12
C ILE A 18 -14.21 -14.59 -6.48
N PHE A 19 -13.98 -13.34 -6.89
CA PHE A 19 -12.63 -12.86 -7.21
C PHE A 19 -11.68 -13.04 -6.04
N ILE A 20 -12.05 -12.58 -4.84
CA ILE A 20 -11.18 -12.67 -3.65
C ILE A 20 -10.89 -14.12 -3.30
N ALA A 21 -11.88 -15.02 -3.35
CA ALA A 21 -11.69 -16.43 -3.07
C ALA A 21 -10.69 -17.07 -4.05
N LEU A 22 -10.87 -16.85 -5.35
CA LEU A 22 -9.97 -17.36 -6.38
C LEU A 22 -8.57 -16.73 -6.28
N TRP A 23 -8.50 -15.42 -6.10
CA TRP A 23 -7.24 -14.70 -5.94
C TRP A 23 -6.45 -15.19 -4.73
N SER A 24 -7.12 -15.44 -3.61
CA SER A 24 -6.47 -15.98 -2.41
C SER A 24 -5.81 -17.33 -2.67
N ILE A 25 -6.50 -18.20 -3.39
CA ILE A 25 -6.00 -19.56 -3.69
C ILE A 25 -4.88 -19.52 -4.74
N ILE A 26 -5.04 -18.71 -5.80
CA ILE A 26 -4.15 -18.73 -6.96
C ILE A 26 -2.94 -17.82 -6.80
N VAL A 27 -3.10 -16.69 -6.09
CA VAL A 27 -2.05 -15.66 -5.96
C VAL A 27 -1.51 -15.60 -4.53
N TYR A 28 -2.40 -15.36 -3.54
CA TYR A 28 -1.94 -15.04 -2.18
C TYR A 28 -1.27 -16.23 -1.49
N TYR A 29 -1.92 -17.40 -1.42
CA TYR A 29 -1.34 -18.54 -0.74
C TYR A 29 -0.06 -19.08 -1.40
N PRO A 30 0.05 -19.18 -2.74
CA PRO A 30 1.32 -19.51 -3.39
C PRO A 30 2.42 -18.49 -3.08
N MET A 31 2.13 -17.18 -3.11
CA MET A 31 3.10 -16.15 -2.79
C MET A 31 3.55 -16.24 -1.32
N ALA A 32 2.61 -16.43 -0.39
CA ALA A 32 2.90 -16.60 1.03
C ALA A 32 3.79 -17.84 1.27
N HIS A 33 3.52 -18.94 0.59
CA HIS A 33 4.36 -20.14 0.67
C HIS A 33 5.76 -19.89 0.07
N MET A 34 5.85 -19.22 -1.07
CA MET A 34 7.14 -18.90 -1.69
C MET A 34 8.05 -18.06 -0.78
N VAL A 35 7.47 -17.12 -0.02
CA VAL A 35 8.22 -16.15 0.81
C VAL A 35 8.47 -16.69 2.22
N TRP A 36 7.46 -17.32 2.84
CA TRP A 36 7.50 -17.70 4.26
C TRP A 36 7.44 -19.19 4.52
N GLY A 37 7.05 -19.98 3.51
CA GLY A 37 6.92 -21.43 3.64
C GLY A 37 8.27 -22.13 3.71
N SER A 38 8.33 -23.26 4.44
CA SER A 38 9.48 -24.14 4.42
C SER A 38 9.73 -24.67 3.01
N GLY A 39 10.93 -24.45 2.45
CA GLY A 39 11.27 -24.78 1.08
C GLY A 39 10.69 -23.83 0.02
N GLY A 40 10.16 -22.68 0.43
CA GLY A 40 9.67 -21.65 -0.48
C GLY A 40 10.78 -21.12 -1.39
N PHE A 41 10.47 -20.93 -2.67
CA PHE A 41 11.45 -20.51 -3.67
C PHE A 41 12.13 -19.17 -3.31
N LEU A 42 11.35 -18.14 -2.93
CA LEU A 42 11.89 -16.83 -2.58
C LEU A 42 12.66 -16.87 -1.25
N ALA A 43 12.20 -17.65 -0.29
CA ALA A 43 12.94 -17.89 0.95
C ALA A 43 14.30 -18.58 0.68
N SER A 44 14.35 -19.55 -0.25
CA SER A 44 15.56 -20.30 -0.56
C SER A 44 16.65 -19.47 -1.24
N ILE A 45 16.28 -18.41 -1.97
CA ILE A 45 17.22 -17.47 -2.59
C ILE A 45 17.60 -16.28 -1.67
N GLY A 46 17.14 -16.30 -0.41
CA GLY A 46 17.49 -15.29 0.59
C GLY A 46 16.63 -14.02 0.57
N SER A 47 15.45 -14.04 -0.07
CA SER A 47 14.52 -12.90 -0.02
C SER A 47 14.04 -12.67 1.41
N VAL A 48 14.11 -11.41 1.85
CA VAL A 48 13.72 -10.98 3.18
C VAL A 48 12.39 -10.25 3.10
N ASP A 49 11.39 -10.71 3.86
CA ASP A 49 10.07 -10.08 3.93
C ASP A 49 9.46 -10.32 5.32
N PHE A 50 9.58 -9.33 6.20
CA PHE A 50 9.17 -9.46 7.60
C PHE A 50 7.67 -9.61 7.77
N ALA A 51 6.89 -8.75 7.13
CA ALA A 51 5.45 -8.68 7.37
C ALA A 51 4.58 -8.69 6.09
N GLY A 52 5.17 -8.78 4.89
CA GLY A 52 4.39 -8.92 3.67
C GLY A 52 4.60 -7.83 2.60
N GLY A 53 5.82 -7.31 2.47
CA GLY A 53 6.16 -6.40 1.38
C GLY A 53 5.88 -7.02 0.01
N ASN A 54 6.32 -8.26 -0.21
CA ASN A 54 6.03 -9.03 -1.41
C ASN A 54 4.64 -9.66 -1.36
N VAL A 55 4.36 -10.37 -0.26
CA VAL A 55 3.16 -11.22 -0.12
C VAL A 55 1.88 -10.40 -0.13
N VAL A 56 1.87 -9.23 0.48
CA VAL A 56 0.67 -8.39 0.61
C VAL A 56 0.73 -7.20 -0.33
N HIS A 57 1.78 -6.36 -0.24
CA HIS A 57 1.77 -5.07 -0.91
C HIS A 57 2.07 -5.16 -2.41
N ILE A 58 3.13 -5.84 -2.82
CA ILE A 58 3.45 -5.98 -4.24
C ILE A 58 2.36 -6.79 -4.94
N SER A 59 1.94 -7.90 -4.35
CA SER A 59 0.92 -8.78 -4.95
C SER A 59 -0.42 -8.05 -5.14
N SER A 60 -0.90 -7.33 -4.12
CA SER A 60 -2.15 -6.56 -4.22
C SER A 60 -2.02 -5.36 -5.16
N GLY A 61 -0.90 -4.64 -5.12
CA GLY A 61 -0.65 -3.51 -6.00
C GLY A 61 -0.61 -3.91 -7.47
N VAL A 62 0.10 -4.99 -7.81
CA VAL A 62 0.14 -5.53 -9.18
C VAL A 62 -1.22 -6.05 -9.61
N SER A 63 -1.94 -6.75 -8.73
CA SER A 63 -3.29 -7.22 -9.02
C SER A 63 -4.25 -6.05 -9.31
N ALA A 64 -4.15 -4.97 -8.52
CA ALA A 64 -4.94 -3.76 -8.75
C ALA A 64 -4.63 -3.10 -10.09
N LEU A 65 -3.34 -3.05 -10.48
CA LEU A 65 -2.92 -2.53 -11.79
C LEU A 65 -3.52 -3.35 -12.93
N VAL A 66 -3.41 -4.68 -12.85
CA VAL A 66 -3.97 -5.59 -13.87
C VAL A 66 -5.49 -5.43 -13.95
N LEU A 67 -6.17 -5.37 -12.82
CA LEU A 67 -7.62 -5.13 -12.79
C LEU A 67 -7.99 -3.77 -13.39
N ALA A 68 -7.25 -2.70 -13.07
CA ALA A 68 -7.51 -1.38 -13.64
C ALA A 68 -7.33 -1.36 -15.17
N ILE A 69 -6.39 -2.14 -15.70
CA ILE A 69 -6.20 -2.28 -17.16
C ILE A 69 -7.35 -3.07 -17.79
N ILE A 70 -7.77 -4.19 -17.19
CA ILE A 70 -8.83 -5.06 -17.72
C ILE A 70 -10.20 -4.38 -17.67
N LEU A 71 -10.52 -3.73 -16.55
CA LEU A 71 -11.79 -3.04 -16.36
C LEU A 71 -11.88 -1.75 -17.18
N GLY A 72 -10.73 -1.17 -17.53
CA GLY A 72 -10.66 0.08 -18.27
C GLY A 72 -11.00 1.30 -17.42
N ARG A 73 -11.14 2.45 -18.09
CA ARG A 73 -11.34 3.73 -17.42
C ARG A 73 -12.80 3.93 -17.03
N ARG A 74 -13.02 4.56 -15.86
CA ARG A 74 -14.34 5.02 -15.43
C ARG A 74 -14.94 6.02 -16.41
N ARG A 75 -16.27 6.07 -16.47
CA ARG A 75 -16.98 7.05 -17.30
C ARG A 75 -16.55 8.47 -16.89
N GLY A 76 -16.14 9.27 -17.88
CA GLY A 76 -15.71 10.65 -17.66
C GLY A 76 -14.28 10.80 -17.08
N TYR A 77 -13.44 9.77 -17.11
CA TYR A 77 -12.10 9.78 -16.54
C TYR A 77 -11.25 11.01 -16.93
N GLU A 78 -11.29 11.45 -18.18
CA GLU A 78 -10.53 12.61 -18.65
C GLU A 78 -11.30 13.94 -18.56
N HIS A 79 -12.61 13.90 -18.27
CA HIS A 79 -13.51 15.07 -18.33
C HIS A 79 -14.14 15.43 -17.00
N THR A 80 -14.01 14.59 -15.98
CA THR A 80 -14.69 14.78 -14.69
C THR A 80 -13.65 14.88 -13.57
N THR A 81 -13.72 15.96 -12.79
CA THR A 81 -12.96 16.07 -11.55
C THR A 81 -13.68 15.26 -10.46
N TYR A 82 -13.11 14.11 -10.10
CA TYR A 82 -13.64 13.30 -8.99
C TYR A 82 -13.37 14.00 -7.67
N ARG A 83 -14.44 14.40 -6.99
CA ARG A 83 -14.35 15.03 -5.67
C ARG A 83 -14.23 13.95 -4.59
N ILE A 84 -13.39 14.22 -3.60
CA ILE A 84 -13.27 13.38 -2.42
C ILE A 84 -14.56 13.53 -1.62
N HIS A 85 -15.19 12.38 -1.27
CA HIS A 85 -16.48 12.37 -0.60
C HIS A 85 -16.42 13.01 0.80
N ASN A 86 -15.42 12.63 1.61
CA ASN A 86 -15.30 13.12 2.97
C ASN A 86 -13.84 13.07 3.45
N ILE A 87 -13.18 14.23 3.51
CA ILE A 87 -11.77 14.33 3.92
C ILE A 87 -11.57 13.93 5.39
N PRO A 88 -12.41 14.34 6.37
CA PRO A 88 -12.32 13.83 7.73
C PRO A 88 -12.33 12.31 7.84
N PHE A 89 -13.16 11.62 7.05
CA PHE A 89 -13.15 10.15 7.03
C PHE A 89 -11.91 9.55 6.39
N VAL A 90 -11.27 10.23 5.43
CA VAL A 90 -9.97 9.80 4.90
C VAL A 90 -8.91 9.84 6.00
N VAL A 91 -8.85 10.92 6.77
CA VAL A 91 -7.90 11.07 7.89
C VAL A 91 -8.18 10.04 8.98
N LEU A 92 -9.45 9.85 9.35
CA LEU A 92 -9.84 8.82 10.32
C LEU A 92 -9.42 7.42 9.84
N GLY A 93 -9.71 7.09 8.58
CA GLY A 93 -9.33 5.81 7.98
C GLY A 93 -7.81 5.59 7.98
N ALA A 94 -7.03 6.61 7.61
CA ALA A 94 -5.57 6.55 7.65
C ALA A 94 -5.04 6.36 9.09
N SER A 95 -5.66 7.01 10.08
CA SER A 95 -5.30 6.87 11.49
C SER A 95 -5.60 5.45 12.02
N LEU A 96 -6.76 4.89 11.65
CA LEU A 96 -7.12 3.50 12.00
C LEU A 96 -6.20 2.49 11.31
N LEU A 97 -5.81 2.74 10.05
CA LEU A 97 -4.82 1.92 9.36
C LEU A 97 -3.46 1.98 10.07
N TRP A 98 -3.01 3.17 10.49
CA TRP A 98 -1.76 3.31 11.23
C TRP A 98 -1.79 2.51 12.52
N PHE A 99 -2.85 2.66 13.30
CA PHE A 99 -3.03 1.88 14.52
C PHE A 99 -3.03 0.37 14.25
N GLY A 100 -3.79 -0.08 13.25
CA GLY A 100 -3.84 -1.50 12.86
C GLY A 100 -2.49 -2.02 12.34
N TRP A 101 -1.67 -1.14 11.76
CA TRP A 101 -0.35 -1.52 11.22
C TRP A 101 0.68 -1.84 12.30
N PHE A 102 0.53 -1.31 13.48
CA PHE A 102 1.32 -1.79 14.62
C PHE A 102 1.07 -3.27 14.89
N GLY A 103 -0.19 -3.70 14.86
CA GLY A 103 -0.52 -5.12 14.91
C GLY A 103 -0.01 -5.89 13.70
N PHE A 104 -0.11 -5.31 12.51
CA PHE A 104 0.35 -5.94 11.28
C PHE A 104 1.86 -6.18 11.27
N ASN A 105 2.68 -5.16 11.52
CA ASN A 105 4.14 -5.27 11.51
C ASN A 105 4.69 -5.87 12.82
N ALA A 106 4.38 -5.29 13.98
CA ALA A 106 4.90 -5.81 15.24
C ALA A 106 4.34 -7.20 15.58
N GLY A 107 3.09 -7.47 15.22
CA GLY A 107 2.48 -8.79 15.37
C GLY A 107 3.15 -9.89 14.53
N SER A 108 3.80 -9.53 13.43
CA SER A 108 4.58 -10.47 12.60
C SER A 108 5.81 -11.04 13.32
N ALA A 109 6.23 -10.46 14.43
CA ALA A 109 7.21 -11.07 15.34
C ALA A 109 6.71 -12.35 16.03
N LEU A 110 5.39 -12.59 16.05
CA LEU A 110 4.71 -13.74 16.68
C LEU A 110 4.98 -13.90 18.17
N LYS A 111 5.59 -12.90 18.82
CA LYS A 111 5.91 -12.83 20.24
C LYS A 111 5.92 -11.38 20.72
N ALA A 112 5.54 -11.15 21.96
CA ALA A 112 5.67 -9.85 22.61
C ALA A 112 7.10 -9.71 23.20
N ASP A 113 8.07 -9.42 22.33
CA ASP A 113 9.49 -9.32 22.68
C ASP A 113 10.16 -8.07 22.08
N GLY A 114 11.48 -8.00 22.18
CA GLY A 114 12.27 -6.89 21.63
C GLY A 114 12.13 -6.72 20.12
N LEU A 115 11.90 -7.81 19.36
CA LEU A 115 11.68 -7.74 17.91
C LEU A 115 10.33 -7.07 17.58
N ALA A 116 9.28 -7.40 18.32
CA ALA A 116 7.99 -6.74 18.18
C ALA A 116 8.08 -5.23 18.51
N ALA A 117 8.78 -4.87 19.59
CA ALA A 117 9.00 -3.48 19.96
C ALA A 117 9.82 -2.73 18.90
N HIS A 118 10.83 -3.38 18.32
CA HIS A 118 11.63 -2.83 17.24
C HIS A 118 10.78 -2.59 15.97
N ALA A 119 9.99 -3.58 15.54
CA ALA A 119 9.11 -3.46 14.38
C ALA A 119 8.02 -2.38 14.57
N PHE A 120 7.54 -2.21 15.81
CA PHE A 120 6.63 -1.11 16.17
C PHE A 120 7.31 0.25 15.95
N MET A 121 8.53 0.43 16.45
CA MET A 121 9.26 1.69 16.37
C MET A 121 9.63 2.04 14.92
N THR A 122 10.17 1.09 14.15
CA THR A 122 10.51 1.31 12.73
C THR A 122 9.29 1.67 11.90
N SER A 123 8.14 1.04 12.17
CA SER A 123 6.86 1.34 11.51
C SER A 123 6.38 2.76 11.83
N ALA A 124 6.45 3.17 13.10
CA ALA A 124 6.07 4.52 13.52
C ALA A 124 6.93 5.60 12.85
N ILE A 125 8.25 5.39 12.85
CA ILE A 125 9.20 6.36 12.29
C ILE A 125 9.06 6.47 10.78
N SER A 126 8.98 5.35 10.05
CA SER A 126 8.81 5.37 8.60
C SER A 126 7.51 6.06 8.18
N ALA A 127 6.39 5.77 8.86
CA ALA A 127 5.10 6.41 8.60
C ALA A 127 5.16 7.92 8.82
N ALA A 128 5.71 8.37 9.95
CA ALA A 128 5.85 9.78 10.26
C ALA A 128 6.78 10.51 9.28
N ALA A 129 7.91 9.90 8.94
CA ALA A 129 8.88 10.44 7.98
C ALA A 129 8.26 10.58 6.58
N ALA A 130 7.54 9.58 6.13
CA ALA A 130 6.88 9.60 4.82
C ALA A 130 5.74 10.65 4.78
N LEU A 131 4.94 10.76 5.85
CA LEU A 131 3.92 11.80 5.98
C LEU A 131 4.54 13.20 5.81
N LEU A 132 5.62 13.50 6.55
CA LEU A 132 6.29 14.79 6.47
C LEU A 132 6.93 15.02 5.10
N SER A 133 7.53 14.01 4.51
CA SER A 133 8.11 14.06 3.16
C SER A 133 7.04 14.36 2.11
N TRP A 134 5.87 13.71 2.18
CA TRP A 134 4.74 14.00 1.27
C TRP A 134 4.21 15.42 1.45
N MET A 135 4.05 15.86 2.70
CA MET A 135 3.67 17.26 2.99
C MET A 135 4.64 18.27 2.37
N ALA A 136 5.95 18.00 2.46
CA ALA A 136 6.97 18.85 1.84
C ALA A 136 6.81 18.90 0.31
N ILE A 137 6.55 17.76 -0.33
CA ILE A 137 6.28 17.70 -1.78
C ILE A 137 5.03 18.52 -2.13
N ASP A 138 3.94 18.37 -1.38
CA ASP A 138 2.71 19.15 -1.59
C ASP A 138 2.99 20.64 -1.49
N VAL A 139 3.72 21.11 -0.46
CA VAL A 139 4.09 22.52 -0.28
C VAL A 139 4.92 23.02 -1.46
N ILE A 140 5.92 22.26 -1.89
CA ILE A 140 6.77 22.65 -3.04
C ILE A 140 5.96 22.73 -4.35
N LYS A 141 5.00 21.81 -4.55
CA LYS A 141 4.25 21.71 -5.81
C LYS A 141 3.01 22.61 -5.86
N THR A 142 2.33 22.80 -4.73
CA THR A 142 1.02 23.44 -4.66
C THR A 142 0.95 24.63 -3.70
N GLY A 143 2.02 24.91 -2.96
CA GLY A 143 2.11 25.98 -1.98
C GLY A 143 1.54 25.65 -0.61
N LYS A 144 0.86 24.51 -0.43
CA LYS A 144 0.26 24.10 0.86
C LYS A 144 0.13 22.59 0.97
N PRO A 145 0.25 22.03 2.19
CA PRO A 145 0.03 20.60 2.40
C PRO A 145 -1.46 20.27 2.26
N THR A 146 -1.76 19.04 1.90
CA THR A 146 -3.12 18.53 1.84
C THR A 146 -3.32 17.37 2.82
N LEU A 147 -4.51 17.29 3.46
CA LEU A 147 -4.82 16.19 4.38
C LEU A 147 -4.81 14.83 3.68
N VAL A 148 -5.24 14.79 2.43
CA VAL A 148 -5.24 13.56 1.64
C VAL A 148 -3.81 13.16 1.27
N GLY A 149 -2.98 14.11 0.83
CA GLY A 149 -1.56 13.87 0.56
C GLY A 149 -0.82 13.40 1.81
N SER A 150 -1.04 14.04 2.96
CA SER A 150 -0.46 13.63 4.24
C SER A 150 -0.88 12.21 4.63
N SER A 151 -2.17 11.87 4.45
CA SER A 151 -2.69 10.51 4.70
C SER A 151 -2.09 9.49 3.75
N THR A 152 -1.91 9.84 2.48
CA THR A 152 -1.24 8.97 1.50
C THR A 152 0.22 8.77 1.86
N GLY A 153 0.94 9.85 2.22
CA GLY A 153 2.33 9.79 2.68
C GLY A 153 2.49 8.85 3.89
N LEU A 154 1.60 8.96 4.88
CA LEU A 154 1.57 8.06 6.03
C LEU A 154 1.47 6.60 5.60
N VAL A 155 0.50 6.28 4.73
CA VAL A 155 0.27 4.89 4.29
C VAL A 155 1.43 4.35 3.47
N VAL A 156 2.02 5.12 2.54
CA VAL A 156 3.16 4.62 1.76
C VAL A 156 4.39 4.39 2.64
N GLY A 157 4.56 5.16 3.73
CA GLY A 157 5.60 4.91 4.72
C GLY A 157 5.43 3.59 5.45
N LEU A 158 4.19 3.24 5.79
CA LEU A 158 3.85 1.95 6.39
C LEU A 158 4.10 0.81 5.41
N VAL A 159 3.69 0.97 4.15
CA VAL A 159 3.92 -0.02 3.08
C VAL A 159 5.42 -0.28 2.89
N ALA A 160 6.21 0.79 2.75
CA ALA A 160 7.64 0.66 2.45
C ALA A 160 8.44 0.02 3.58
N ILE A 161 8.07 0.22 4.83
CA ILE A 161 8.78 -0.38 5.96
C ILE A 161 8.37 -1.84 6.19
N THR A 162 7.23 -2.27 5.69
CA THR A 162 6.66 -3.59 5.96
C THR A 162 7.63 -4.76 5.72
N PRO A 163 8.38 -4.84 4.59
CA PRO A 163 9.33 -5.94 4.39
C PRO A 163 10.51 -5.89 5.37
N GLY A 164 10.92 -4.71 5.81
CA GLY A 164 12.10 -4.49 6.64
C GLY A 164 11.83 -4.23 8.11
N ALA A 165 10.58 -4.16 8.57
CA ALA A 165 10.22 -3.62 9.88
C ALA A 165 10.96 -4.29 11.06
N GLY A 166 11.21 -5.59 11.00
CA GLY A 166 11.96 -6.33 12.02
C GLY A 166 13.47 -6.41 11.76
N PHE A 167 13.96 -5.96 10.62
CA PHE A 167 15.34 -6.22 10.18
C PHE A 167 16.18 -4.95 10.05
N VAL A 168 15.59 -3.85 9.56
CA VAL A 168 16.34 -2.62 9.33
C VAL A 168 16.57 -1.85 10.64
N PRO A 169 17.72 -1.18 10.82
CA PRO A 169 17.94 -0.33 11.97
C PRO A 169 17.02 0.89 11.96
N ILE A 170 16.77 1.48 13.12
CA ILE A 170 15.83 2.61 13.30
C ILE A 170 16.15 3.79 12.37
N TRP A 171 17.42 4.15 12.20
CA TRP A 171 17.80 5.23 11.30
C TRP A 171 17.48 4.94 9.83
N ALA A 172 17.56 3.67 9.40
CA ALA A 172 17.21 3.29 8.04
C ALA A 172 15.70 3.41 7.78
N SER A 173 14.86 3.12 8.79
CA SER A 173 13.41 3.32 8.66
C SER A 173 13.03 4.78 8.38
N LEU A 174 13.78 5.73 8.94
CA LEU A 174 13.62 7.16 8.64
C LEU A 174 13.92 7.46 7.16
N ILE A 175 15.01 6.93 6.63
CA ILE A 175 15.42 7.13 5.23
C ILE A 175 14.42 6.46 4.29
N ILE A 176 14.00 5.23 4.59
CA ILE A 176 12.99 4.51 3.81
C ILE A 176 11.71 5.33 3.71
N GLY A 177 11.23 5.89 4.83
CA GLY A 177 10.04 6.74 4.88
C GLY A 177 10.20 8.04 4.09
N ILE A 178 11.33 8.74 4.23
CA ILE A 178 11.58 9.98 3.47
C ILE A 178 11.56 9.73 1.97
N LEU A 179 12.21 8.67 1.51
CA LEU A 179 12.38 8.40 0.08
C LEU A 179 11.16 7.78 -0.60
N VAL A 180 10.33 7.01 0.13
CA VAL A 180 9.13 6.41 -0.48
C VAL A 180 8.13 7.45 -0.97
N SER A 181 7.99 8.58 -0.28
CA SER A 181 7.02 9.60 -0.65
C SER A 181 7.26 10.20 -2.04
N PRO A 182 8.47 10.69 -2.40
CA PRO A 182 8.72 11.12 -3.77
C PRO A 182 8.60 9.98 -4.79
N ILE A 183 9.06 8.77 -4.45
CA ILE A 183 8.97 7.61 -5.34
C ILE A 183 7.50 7.30 -5.69
N CYS A 184 6.63 7.19 -4.68
CA CYS A 184 5.21 6.94 -4.90
C CYS A 184 4.49 8.14 -5.53
N TYR A 185 4.82 9.38 -5.13
CA TYR A 185 4.23 10.58 -5.71
C TYR A 185 4.42 10.65 -7.23
N PHE A 186 5.65 10.43 -7.70
CA PHE A 186 5.94 10.39 -9.13
C PHE A 186 5.43 9.12 -9.80
N GLY A 187 5.41 7.98 -9.09
CA GLY A 187 4.85 6.73 -9.57
C GLY A 187 3.35 6.81 -9.85
N VAL A 188 2.58 7.38 -8.92
CA VAL A 188 1.15 7.67 -9.10
C VAL A 188 0.92 8.60 -10.30
N ALA A 189 1.73 9.66 -10.41
CA ALA A 189 1.65 10.59 -11.54
C ALA A 189 1.96 9.89 -12.88
N LEU A 190 2.96 9.00 -12.91
CA LEU A 190 3.30 8.21 -14.09
C LEU A 190 2.13 7.32 -14.51
N VAL A 191 1.56 6.54 -13.60
CA VAL A 191 0.46 5.61 -13.86
C VAL A 191 -0.77 6.36 -14.39
N LYS A 192 -1.20 7.42 -13.69
CA LYS A 192 -2.42 8.15 -14.05
C LYS A 192 -2.24 9.07 -15.26
N LYS A 193 -1.16 9.87 -15.29
CA LYS A 193 -1.01 10.93 -16.31
C LYS A 193 -0.34 10.44 -17.58
N LYS A 194 0.70 9.61 -17.48
CA LYS A 194 1.48 9.16 -18.64
C LYS A 194 0.93 7.86 -19.23
N LEU A 195 0.69 6.85 -18.38
CA LEU A 195 0.14 5.57 -18.83
C LEU A 195 -1.39 5.62 -19.00
N LYS A 196 -2.04 6.64 -18.41
CA LYS A 196 -3.49 6.86 -18.46
C LYS A 196 -4.30 5.66 -17.95
N ILE A 197 -3.77 4.96 -16.95
CA ILE A 197 -4.45 3.85 -16.28
C ILE A 197 -5.28 4.42 -15.13
N ASP A 198 -6.54 4.04 -15.03
CA ASP A 198 -7.45 4.49 -13.98
C ASP A 198 -7.28 3.66 -12.70
N ASP A 199 -6.13 3.81 -12.05
CA ASP A 199 -5.91 3.31 -10.68
C ASP A 199 -6.63 4.25 -9.71
N ALA A 200 -7.90 3.96 -9.44
CA ALA A 200 -8.83 4.87 -8.77
C ALA A 200 -8.38 5.28 -7.36
N LEU A 201 -7.74 4.37 -6.64
CA LEU A 201 -7.30 4.53 -5.25
C LEU A 201 -5.77 4.60 -5.12
N ASP A 202 -5.05 4.75 -6.23
CA ASP A 202 -3.59 4.72 -6.25
C ASP A 202 -2.98 3.44 -5.65
N ALA A 203 -3.72 2.32 -5.77
CA ALA A 203 -3.34 1.07 -5.14
C ALA A 203 -2.00 0.54 -5.65
N PHE A 204 -1.77 0.55 -6.97
CA PHE A 204 -0.47 0.19 -7.53
C PHE A 204 0.60 1.23 -7.16
N GLY A 205 0.27 2.53 -7.25
CA GLY A 205 1.18 3.60 -6.91
C GLY A 205 1.67 3.55 -5.45
N CYS A 206 0.79 3.22 -4.52
CA CYS A 206 1.10 3.15 -3.10
C CYS A 206 1.65 1.77 -2.69
N HIS A 207 0.94 0.68 -3.02
CA HIS A 207 1.30 -0.67 -2.56
C HIS A 207 2.29 -1.37 -3.50
N GLY A 208 2.11 -1.28 -4.82
CA GLY A 208 3.02 -1.89 -5.77
C GLY A 208 4.39 -1.21 -5.76
N ILE A 209 4.43 0.08 -6.05
CA ILE A 209 5.69 0.85 -6.11
C ILE A 209 6.30 1.01 -4.72
N GLY A 210 5.49 1.32 -3.70
CA GLY A 210 5.96 1.44 -2.32
C GLY A 210 6.51 0.12 -1.76
N GLY A 211 5.86 -1.01 -2.08
CA GLY A 211 6.33 -2.35 -1.70
C GLY A 211 7.63 -2.75 -2.40
N ILE A 212 7.76 -2.45 -3.71
CA ILE A 212 9.00 -2.69 -4.46
C ILE A 212 10.16 -1.87 -3.86
N TRP A 213 9.92 -0.58 -3.58
CA TRP A 213 10.92 0.25 -2.91
C TRP A 213 11.31 -0.32 -1.56
N GLY A 214 10.33 -0.69 -0.73
CA GLY A 214 10.57 -1.29 0.58
C GLY A 214 11.38 -2.57 0.51
N GLY A 215 11.07 -3.46 -0.43
CA GLY A 215 11.82 -4.70 -0.65
C GLY A 215 13.28 -4.43 -1.04
N ILE A 216 13.53 -3.51 -1.97
CA ILE A 216 14.89 -3.13 -2.38
C ILE A 216 15.65 -2.48 -1.22
N ALA A 217 15.00 -1.64 -0.42
CA ALA A 217 15.64 -0.93 0.69
C ALA A 217 15.88 -1.83 1.92
N THR A 218 15.27 -3.01 1.98
CA THR A 218 15.46 -4.00 3.05
C THR A 218 16.64 -4.93 2.76
N GLY A 219 16.86 -5.31 1.50
CA GLY A 219 17.99 -6.16 1.04
C GLY A 219 19.18 -5.35 0.64
#